data_68205f5bd19dab5780a3d3403e278b90
#
_entry.id   68205f5bd19dab5780a3d3403e278b90
#
_cell.length_a   1.000
_cell.length_b   1.000
_cell.length_c   1.000
_cell.angle_alpha   90.00
_cell.angle_beta   90.00
_cell.angle_gamma   90.00
#
_symmetry.space_group_name_H-M   'P 1'
#
loop_
_entity.id
_entity.type
_entity.pdbx_description
1 polymer ?
#
loop_
_entity_poly.entity_id
_entity_poly.type
_entity_poly.pdbx_seq_one_letter_code
_entity_poly.pdbx_strand_id
1 'polypeptide(L)'
;MNDVADKCHEFQIIDSVDLCLKKTKMIALIKSLLGLGEKVNVKELIANGAIVLDVRSPAEFKDGHIKGALNFPLQNLTSQMNKLKKEQVIVTCCRSGSRSGMAKRMLKSNGFLHVHNGGPWTNLR
;
A
#
# COMPACT_ATOMS: atom_id res chain seq x y z
N MET A 1 35.47 33.20 -4.42
CA MET A 1 35.45 32.41 -3.15
C MET A 1 34.11 32.38 -2.47
N ASN A 2 33.28 33.40 -2.62
CA ASN A 2 31.93 33.39 -2.01
C ASN A 2 30.93 32.42 -2.66
N ASP A 3 31.10 32.11 -3.95
CA ASP A 3 30.19 31.18 -4.66
C ASP A 3 30.24 29.71 -4.18
N VAL A 4 31.40 29.29 -3.68
CA VAL A 4 31.57 27.91 -3.18
C VAL A 4 30.88 27.73 -1.82
N ALA A 5 30.88 28.76 -0.97
CA ALA A 5 30.21 28.74 0.31
C ALA A 5 28.68 28.76 0.17
N ASP A 6 28.16 29.51 -0.79
CA ASP A 6 26.72 29.54 -1.11
C ASP A 6 26.23 28.22 -1.67
N LYS A 7 26.99 27.57 -2.54
CA LYS A 7 26.66 26.22 -3.05
C LYS A 7 26.65 25.15 -1.97
N CYS A 8 27.58 25.20 -1.02
CA CYS A 8 27.61 24.32 0.12
C CYS A 8 26.38 24.51 1.05
N HIS A 9 25.92 25.74 1.19
CA HIS A 9 24.78 26.08 2.01
C HIS A 9 23.45 25.56 1.41
N GLU A 10 23.30 25.71 0.10
CA GLU A 10 22.16 25.17 -0.65
C GLU A 10 22.12 23.66 -0.62
N PHE A 11 23.27 22.99 -0.69
CA PHE A 11 23.39 21.54 -0.58
C PHE A 11 23.02 21.02 0.82
N GLN A 12 23.33 21.73 1.90
CA GLN A 12 22.95 21.39 3.27
C GLN A 12 21.45 21.48 3.51
N ILE A 13 20.75 22.43 2.91
CA ILE A 13 19.28 22.56 3.00
C ILE A 13 18.59 21.37 2.34
N ILE A 14 19.06 20.91 1.19
CA ILE A 14 18.55 19.73 0.48
C ILE A 14 18.78 18.46 1.30
N ASP A 15 19.95 18.28 1.90
CA ASP A 15 20.28 17.15 2.77
C ASP A 15 19.42 17.11 4.03
N SER A 16 19.08 18.25 4.63
CA SER A 16 18.23 18.29 5.81
C SER A 16 16.76 17.93 5.50
N VAL A 17 16.26 18.27 4.33
CA VAL A 17 14.93 17.85 3.86
C VAL A 17 14.88 16.35 3.57
N ASP A 18 15.89 15.80 2.93
CA ASP A 18 16.05 14.36 2.70
C ASP A 18 16.18 13.58 4.01
N LEU A 19 16.90 14.10 4.99
CA LEU A 19 17.02 13.50 6.32
C LEU A 19 15.68 13.49 7.07
N CYS A 20 14.87 14.54 6.96
CA CYS A 20 13.52 14.61 7.52
C CYS A 20 12.59 13.56 6.89
N LEU A 21 12.62 13.40 5.57
CA LEU A 21 11.84 12.39 4.84
C LEU A 21 12.28 10.97 5.21
N LYS A 22 13.57 10.71 5.34
CA LYS A 22 14.13 9.42 5.77
C LYS A 22 13.75 9.10 7.22
N LYS A 23 13.80 10.06 8.12
CA LYS A 23 13.39 9.90 9.52
C LYS A 23 11.91 9.57 9.64
N THR A 24 11.04 10.22 8.88
CA THR A 24 9.61 9.95 8.88
C THR A 24 9.29 8.53 8.40
N LYS A 25 10.00 8.05 7.36
CA LYS A 25 9.88 6.68 6.89
C LYS A 25 10.39 5.65 7.91
N MET A 26 11.48 5.91 8.59
CA MET A 26 12.03 5.04 9.63
C MET A 26 11.12 4.95 10.86
N ILE A 27 10.53 6.05 11.30
CA ILE A 27 9.59 6.08 12.43
C ILE A 27 8.34 5.26 12.11
N ALA A 28 7.80 5.33 10.89
CA ALA A 28 6.69 4.52 10.44
C ALA A 28 7.03 3.01 10.43
N LEU A 29 8.23 2.64 10.03
CA LEU A 29 8.74 1.26 10.05
C LEU A 29 8.91 0.73 11.48
N ILE A 30 9.46 1.52 12.39
CA ILE A 30 9.65 1.16 13.79
C ILE A 30 8.30 0.98 14.50
N LYS A 31 7.34 1.86 14.27
CA LYS A 31 5.97 1.73 14.80
C LYS A 31 5.28 0.46 14.29
N SER A 32 5.48 0.12 13.03
CA SER A 32 4.95 -1.11 12.45
C SER A 32 5.56 -2.38 13.07
N LEU A 33 6.85 -2.35 13.39
CA LEU A 33 7.56 -3.46 14.03
C LEU A 33 7.17 -3.67 15.49
N LEU A 34 6.83 -2.60 16.20
CA LEU A 34 6.45 -2.65 17.61
C LEU A 34 4.97 -3.00 17.83
N GLY A 35 4.20 -3.25 16.78
CA GLY A 35 2.78 -3.53 16.90
C GLY A 35 1.92 -2.34 17.33
N LEU A 36 2.51 -1.16 17.43
CA LEU A 36 1.85 0.12 17.68
C LEU A 36 1.24 0.71 16.40
N GLY A 37 0.71 -0.17 15.53
CA GLY A 37 0.16 0.21 14.24
C GLY A 37 -0.95 1.24 14.40
N GLU A 38 -0.70 2.46 13.95
CA GLU A 38 -1.77 3.39 13.64
C GLU A 38 -2.78 2.66 12.75
N LYS A 39 -4.04 2.78 13.06
CA LYS A 39 -5.10 2.29 12.17
C LYS A 39 -4.93 3.00 10.83
N VAL A 40 -4.32 2.32 9.89
CA VAL A 40 -4.10 2.86 8.56
C VAL A 40 -5.45 3.19 7.95
N ASN A 41 -5.65 4.45 7.63
CA ASN A 41 -6.87 4.88 6.95
C ASN A 41 -6.83 4.40 5.50
N VAL A 42 -7.47 3.27 5.26
CA VAL A 42 -7.46 2.62 3.95
C VAL A 42 -8.09 3.50 2.86
N LYS A 43 -9.11 4.29 3.21
CA LYS A 43 -9.73 5.24 2.27
C LYS A 43 -8.75 6.32 1.83
N GLU A 44 -7.92 6.78 2.73
CA GLU A 44 -6.86 7.76 2.43
C GLU A 44 -5.80 7.15 1.51
N LEU A 45 -5.41 5.90 1.72
CA LEU A 45 -4.49 5.20 0.82
C LEU A 45 -5.05 5.10 -0.59
N ILE A 46 -6.33 4.77 -0.73
CA ILE A 46 -7.00 4.69 -2.03
C ILE A 46 -7.06 6.06 -2.70
N ALA A 47 -7.39 7.11 -1.94
CA ALA A 47 -7.39 8.48 -2.45
C ALA A 47 -5.99 8.93 -2.94
N ASN A 48 -4.94 8.42 -2.33
CA ASN A 48 -3.54 8.69 -2.70
C ASN A 48 -3.02 7.79 -3.84
N GLY A 49 -3.87 6.99 -4.45
CA GLY A 49 -3.52 6.18 -5.61
C GLY A 49 -3.17 4.72 -5.33
N ALA A 50 -3.50 4.19 -4.15
CA ALA A 50 -3.34 2.77 -3.87
C ALA A 50 -4.20 1.91 -4.80
N ILE A 51 -3.68 0.75 -5.16
CA ILE A 51 -4.42 -0.21 -5.99
C ILE A 51 -5.41 -0.98 -5.10
N VAL A 52 -6.67 -0.95 -5.47
CA VAL A 52 -7.70 -1.78 -4.84
C VAL A 52 -7.73 -3.13 -5.54
N LEU A 53 -7.45 -4.17 -4.80
CA LEU A 53 -7.41 -5.55 -5.28
C LEU A 53 -8.59 -6.33 -4.69
N ASP A 54 -9.58 -6.59 -5.52
CA ASP A 54 -10.75 -7.38 -5.13
C ASP A 54 -10.46 -8.86 -5.37
N VAL A 55 -10.44 -9.63 -4.29
CA VAL A 55 -10.11 -11.07 -4.33
C VAL A 55 -11.34 -11.96 -4.33
N ARG A 56 -12.52 -11.38 -4.63
CA ARG A 56 -13.76 -12.13 -4.81
C ARG A 56 -13.78 -12.87 -6.15
N SER A 57 -14.78 -13.72 -6.33
CA SER A 57 -15.01 -14.36 -7.62
C SER A 57 -15.37 -13.33 -8.70
N PRO A 58 -15.14 -13.65 -10.01
CA PRO A 58 -15.54 -12.75 -11.08
C PRO A 58 -17.04 -12.44 -11.11
N ALA A 59 -17.88 -13.36 -10.73
CA ALA A 59 -19.33 -13.17 -10.63
C ALA A 59 -19.69 -12.14 -9.55
N GLU A 60 -19.10 -12.26 -8.35
CA GLU A 60 -19.28 -11.28 -7.27
C GLU A 60 -18.78 -9.89 -7.67
N PHE A 61 -17.66 -9.81 -8.36
CA PHE A 61 -17.09 -8.55 -8.85
C PHE A 61 -17.99 -7.89 -9.88
N LYS A 62 -18.59 -8.68 -10.77
CA LYS A 62 -19.51 -8.19 -11.80
C LYS A 62 -20.80 -7.61 -11.19
N ASP A 63 -21.29 -8.19 -10.09
CA ASP A 63 -22.49 -7.73 -9.40
C ASP A 63 -22.32 -6.37 -8.73
N GLY A 64 -21.09 -5.95 -8.50
CA GLY A 64 -20.76 -4.65 -7.93
C GLY A 64 -19.35 -4.65 -7.37
N HIS A 65 -18.61 -3.59 -7.62
CA HIS A 65 -17.23 -3.43 -7.16
C HIS A 65 -16.87 -1.95 -7.02
N ILE A 66 -15.73 -1.68 -6.44
CA ILE A 66 -15.19 -0.32 -6.31
C ILE A 66 -14.66 0.13 -7.66
N LYS A 67 -14.99 1.36 -8.05
CA LYS A 67 -14.49 1.95 -9.29
C LYS A 67 -12.95 1.91 -9.34
N GLY A 68 -12.41 1.35 -10.42
CA GLY A 68 -10.97 1.21 -10.60
C GLY A 68 -10.34 0.02 -9.89
N ALA A 69 -11.11 -0.81 -9.18
CA ALA A 69 -10.59 -2.03 -8.56
C ALA A 69 -10.21 -3.08 -9.60
N LEU A 70 -9.16 -3.83 -9.31
CA LEU A 70 -8.75 -4.99 -10.10
C LEU A 70 -9.34 -6.25 -9.46
N ASN A 71 -9.88 -7.15 -10.28
CA ASN A 71 -10.36 -8.44 -9.82
C ASN A 71 -9.30 -9.52 -9.98
N PHE A 72 -8.70 -9.93 -8.88
CA PHE A 72 -7.77 -11.05 -8.82
C PHE A 72 -8.32 -12.07 -7.83
N PRO A 73 -9.12 -13.03 -8.27
CA PRO A 73 -9.69 -14.04 -7.38
C PRO A 73 -8.62 -14.73 -6.55
N LEU A 74 -8.90 -14.99 -5.28
CA LEU A 74 -7.92 -15.55 -4.35
C LEU A 74 -7.28 -16.85 -4.88
N GLN A 75 -8.04 -17.67 -5.56
CA GLN A 75 -7.58 -18.93 -6.16
C GLN A 75 -6.53 -18.74 -7.24
N ASN A 76 -6.60 -17.62 -7.97
CA ASN A 76 -5.71 -17.30 -9.08
C ASN A 76 -4.69 -16.21 -8.71
N LEU A 77 -4.67 -15.76 -7.46
CA LEU A 77 -3.83 -14.65 -7.02
C LEU A 77 -2.35 -14.91 -7.29
N THR A 78 -1.87 -16.11 -6.99
CA THR A 78 -0.45 -16.47 -7.17
C THR A 78 0.02 -16.33 -8.62
N SER A 79 -0.82 -16.72 -9.58
CA SER A 79 -0.49 -16.61 -11.00
C SER A 79 -0.61 -15.18 -11.54
N GLN A 80 -1.47 -14.36 -10.93
CA GLN A 80 -1.76 -13.00 -11.40
C GLN A 80 -0.92 -11.93 -10.70
N MET A 81 -0.34 -12.22 -9.53
CA MET A 81 0.43 -11.23 -8.77
C MET A 81 1.66 -10.71 -9.49
N ASN A 82 2.17 -11.44 -10.49
CA ASN A 82 3.29 -11.00 -11.33
C ASN A 82 2.95 -9.74 -12.16
N LYS A 83 1.68 -9.42 -12.34
CA LYS A 83 1.21 -8.20 -13.00
C LYS A 83 1.31 -6.96 -12.12
N LEU A 84 1.56 -7.15 -10.83
CA LEU A 84 1.65 -6.09 -9.84
C LEU A 84 3.12 -5.79 -9.52
N LYS A 85 3.42 -4.53 -9.24
CA LYS A 85 4.74 -4.13 -8.77
C LYS A 85 4.83 -4.27 -7.25
N LYS A 86 5.94 -4.77 -6.77
CA LYS A 86 6.14 -5.05 -5.34
C LYS A 86 6.18 -3.81 -4.45
N GLU A 87 6.54 -2.67 -5.03
CA GLU A 87 6.62 -1.38 -4.35
C GLU A 87 5.28 -0.63 -4.29
N GLN A 88 4.27 -1.09 -5.01
CA GLN A 88 2.95 -0.46 -5.04
C GLN A 88 2.22 -0.65 -3.71
N VAL A 89 1.45 0.35 -3.34
CA VAL A 89 0.52 0.24 -2.21
C VAL A 89 -0.73 -0.49 -2.68
N ILE A 90 -1.03 -1.61 -2.05
CA ILE A 90 -2.14 -2.48 -2.42
C ILE A 90 -3.12 -2.58 -1.24
N VAL A 91 -4.38 -2.38 -1.53
CA VAL A 91 -5.48 -2.59 -0.59
C VAL A 91 -6.31 -3.76 -1.08
N THR A 92 -6.30 -4.85 -0.34
CA THR A 92 -7.10 -6.03 -0.66
C THR A 92 -8.51 -5.88 -0.06
N CYS A 93 -9.52 -6.32 -0.78
CA CYS A 93 -10.89 -6.36 -0.29
C CYS A 93 -11.61 -7.62 -0.74
N CYS A 94 -12.63 -8.00 0.02
CA CYS A 94 -13.53 -9.09 -0.33
C CYS A 94 -14.92 -8.81 0.27
N ARG A 95 -15.78 -9.81 0.38
CA ARG A 95 -17.12 -9.63 0.93
C ARG A 95 -17.11 -9.42 2.46
N SER A 96 -16.31 -10.18 3.18
CA SER A 96 -16.27 -10.19 4.65
C SER A 96 -14.94 -9.76 5.27
N GLY A 97 -13.88 -9.67 4.48
CA GLY A 97 -12.53 -9.38 4.95
C GLY A 97 -11.65 -10.62 5.21
N SER A 98 -12.21 -11.82 5.22
CA SER A 98 -11.46 -13.06 5.44
C SER A 98 -10.55 -13.40 4.26
N ARG A 99 -11.10 -13.48 3.06
CA ARG A 99 -10.32 -13.74 1.83
C ARG A 99 -9.28 -12.66 1.58
N SER A 100 -9.61 -11.42 1.82
CA SER A 100 -8.67 -10.28 1.67
C SER A 100 -7.53 -10.34 2.69
N GLY A 101 -7.78 -10.82 3.90
CA GLY A 101 -6.75 -11.08 4.90
C GLY A 101 -5.78 -12.17 4.47
N MET A 102 -6.29 -13.25 3.86
CA MET A 102 -5.46 -14.31 3.26
C MET A 102 -4.63 -13.77 2.09
N ALA A 103 -5.24 -13.00 1.20
CA ALA A 103 -4.57 -12.36 0.08
C ALA A 103 -3.42 -11.45 0.55
N LYS A 104 -3.64 -10.65 1.57
CA LYS A 104 -2.59 -9.83 2.19
C LYS A 104 -1.39 -10.67 2.63
N ARG A 105 -1.64 -11.79 3.32
CA ARG A 105 -0.56 -12.69 3.77
C ARG A 105 0.20 -13.30 2.59
N MET A 106 -0.52 -13.75 1.57
CA MET A 106 0.08 -14.32 0.35
C MET A 106 0.95 -13.31 -0.38
N LEU A 107 0.47 -12.10 -0.56
CA LEU A 107 1.23 -11.02 -1.20
C LEU A 107 2.49 -10.66 -0.40
N LYS A 108 2.36 -10.49 0.92
CA LYS A 108 3.52 -10.20 1.77
C LYS A 108 4.57 -11.30 1.75
N SER A 109 4.18 -12.57 1.76
CA SER A 109 5.13 -13.69 1.65
C SER A 109 5.84 -13.77 0.30
N ASN A 110 5.27 -13.15 -0.73
CA ASN A 110 5.86 -13.04 -2.07
C ASN A 110 6.65 -11.72 -2.29
N GLY A 111 6.91 -10.96 -1.25
CA GLY A 111 7.78 -9.78 -1.30
C GLY A 111 7.10 -8.46 -1.58
N PHE A 112 5.76 -8.41 -1.51
CA PHE A 112 5.03 -7.14 -1.61
C PHE A 112 5.13 -6.37 -0.29
N LEU A 113 5.63 -5.13 -0.34
CA LEU A 113 6.00 -4.36 0.85
C LEU A 113 4.81 -3.68 1.52
N HIS A 114 3.90 -3.14 0.72
CA HIS A 114 2.82 -2.26 1.18
C HIS A 114 1.45 -2.87 0.87
N VAL A 115 1.03 -3.85 1.67
CA VAL A 115 -0.26 -4.51 1.50
C VAL A 115 -1.12 -4.32 2.74
N HIS A 116 -2.31 -3.79 2.54
CA HIS A 116 -3.28 -3.51 3.59
C HIS A 116 -4.58 -4.29 3.35
N ASN A 117 -5.19 -4.79 4.42
CA ASN A 117 -6.50 -5.42 4.33
C ASN A 117 -7.59 -4.36 4.48
N GLY A 118 -8.33 -4.12 3.43
CA GLY A 118 -9.45 -3.18 3.42
C GLY A 118 -10.75 -3.75 4.00
N GLY A 119 -10.79 -5.04 4.26
CA GLY A 119 -11.98 -5.71 4.77
C GLY A 119 -13.09 -5.87 3.73
N PRO A 120 -14.36 -5.72 4.13
CA PRO A 120 -15.47 -5.74 3.21
C PRO A 120 -15.38 -4.61 2.19
N TRP A 121 -15.57 -4.91 0.92
CA TRP A 121 -15.48 -3.92 -0.16
C TRP A 121 -16.50 -2.77 -0.01
N THR A 122 -17.62 -3.05 0.65
CA THR A 122 -18.65 -2.04 0.93
C THR A 122 -18.15 -0.92 1.84
N ASN A 123 -17.18 -1.20 2.70
CA ASN A 123 -16.57 -0.20 3.58
C ASN A 123 -15.63 0.76 2.84
N LEU A 124 -15.25 0.41 1.63
CA LEU A 124 -14.32 1.21 0.81
C LEU A 124 -15.05 2.13 -0.19
N ARG A 125 -16.36 2.06 -0.26
CA ARG A 125 -17.19 2.96 -1.07
C ARG A 125 -17.10 4.39 -0.61
#